data_bc47bd896f59ef91bdab56c1cf86d259
#
_entry.id   bc47bd896f59ef91bdab56c1cf86d259
#
_cell.length_a   1.000
_cell.length_b   1.000
_cell.length_c   1.000
_cell.angle_alpha   90.00
_cell.angle_beta   90.00
_cell.angle_gamma   90.00
#
_symmetry.space_group_name_H-M   'P 1'
#
loop_
_entity.id
_entity.type
_entity.pdbx_description
1 polymer ?
#
loop_
_entity_poly.entity_id
_entity_poly.type
_entity_poly.pdbx_seq_one_letter_code
_entity_poly.pdbx_strand_id
1 'polypeptide(L)'
;MADIEFEKQLSAAETGIEGLKVLDLAVHGDSRGWFKENFQRAKMTALGIPDLRVVQNNVSFNAERGVTRGIHAEPWDKFVSVATGSVFGAWVDLREGSATYGRVYTCTLDPSRAIYVPRGVGNSFQALEDGTAYTYLVDAHWSLELKKTYTFVNLADPELGIEWPIPLSEATVSEADLHHPMLADVTPMAPKRTLVTGCNGQLGRAVRTLAEERGLLGAFDFCDIDTFDMSDPEAYGQYDWDLYGTVINCGAYTAVDRAETPEGRVACWKANATGPALLARTCAEHGITLVHVSSDYVFDGTRELHDESEPLSPLSVYGQSKAAGDLAVAGCPRHYVVRSSWVIGDGHNFVKTMRALSDRVADPADALDRVTVVDDQLGRLTFTRDMAAAILHLLDSRAPYGTYDCTGSGAVRSWADIARAVFDVANGNGEAVTPVSTAEYYANGKGPIAPRPHFSALDLSKLESAGFHMPDWQEELEEYLGKLLSE
;
A
#
# COMPACT_ATOMS: atom_id res chain seq x y z
N MET A 1 15.49 -40.36 -15.97
CA MET A 1 15.67 -39.34 -14.90
C MET A 1 16.22 -38.10 -15.57
N ALA A 2 15.60 -36.95 -15.35
CA ALA A 2 16.15 -35.70 -15.86
C ALA A 2 17.63 -35.60 -15.44
N ASP A 3 18.48 -35.07 -16.33
CA ASP A 3 19.86 -34.73 -15.98
C ASP A 3 19.78 -33.46 -15.08
N ILE A 4 19.68 -33.68 -13.75
CA ILE A 4 19.65 -32.58 -12.77
C ILE A 4 21.04 -31.93 -12.78
N GLU A 5 21.06 -30.63 -13.04
CA GLU A 5 22.28 -29.84 -12.90
C GLU A 5 22.52 -29.50 -11.41
N PHE A 6 23.54 -30.14 -10.86
CA PHE A 6 23.91 -29.95 -9.45
C PHE A 6 24.75 -28.70 -9.24
N GLU A 7 24.75 -28.20 -7.99
CA GLU A 7 25.59 -27.08 -7.53
C GLU A 7 25.38 -25.77 -8.28
N LYS A 8 24.19 -25.53 -8.87
CA LYS A 8 23.82 -24.21 -9.38
C LYS A 8 23.84 -23.17 -8.27
N GLN A 9 24.16 -21.94 -8.63
CA GLN A 9 23.99 -20.83 -7.73
C GLN A 9 22.50 -20.40 -7.75
N LEU A 10 21.97 -20.11 -6.57
CA LEU A 10 20.63 -19.54 -6.43
C LEU A 10 20.56 -18.19 -7.15
N SER A 11 19.70 -18.10 -8.16
CA SER A 11 19.52 -16.88 -8.97
C SER A 11 18.08 -16.74 -9.44
N ALA A 12 17.70 -15.55 -9.89
CA ALA A 12 16.42 -15.28 -10.53
C ALA A 12 16.62 -14.47 -11.81
N ALA A 13 15.81 -14.76 -12.83
CA ALA A 13 15.84 -14.06 -14.11
C ALA A 13 14.42 -13.68 -14.55
N GLU A 14 14.30 -12.54 -15.24
CA GLU A 14 13.06 -12.08 -15.87
C GLU A 14 12.71 -12.94 -17.09
N THR A 15 11.41 -13.02 -17.41
CA THR A 15 10.93 -13.88 -18.51
C THR A 15 10.36 -13.11 -19.70
N GLY A 16 10.14 -11.84 -19.61
CA GLY A 16 9.42 -11.05 -20.62
C GLY A 16 7.91 -10.99 -20.37
N ILE A 17 7.34 -11.74 -19.41
CA ILE A 17 6.04 -11.47 -18.80
C ILE A 17 6.33 -10.74 -17.50
N GLU A 18 5.74 -9.57 -17.31
CA GLU A 18 6.00 -8.73 -16.14
C GLU A 18 5.74 -9.48 -14.82
N GLY A 19 6.76 -9.53 -13.95
CA GLY A 19 6.72 -10.18 -12.65
C GLY A 19 6.83 -11.71 -12.66
N LEU A 20 6.74 -12.38 -13.80
CA LEU A 20 7.03 -13.81 -13.93
C LEU A 20 8.54 -14.02 -13.92
N LYS A 21 9.07 -14.76 -12.94
CA LYS A 21 10.52 -14.95 -12.78
C LYS A 21 10.89 -16.43 -12.70
N VAL A 22 11.87 -16.85 -13.49
CA VAL A 22 12.47 -18.18 -13.40
C VAL A 22 13.64 -18.13 -12.43
N LEU A 23 13.80 -19.21 -11.65
CA LEU A 23 14.86 -19.33 -10.64
C LEU A 23 15.68 -20.58 -10.88
N ASP A 24 17.00 -20.48 -10.74
CA ASP A 24 17.86 -21.63 -10.55
C ASP A 24 18.01 -21.91 -9.06
N LEU A 25 17.85 -23.19 -8.66
CA LEU A 25 17.95 -23.65 -7.28
C LEU A 25 19.23 -24.48 -7.09
N ALA A 26 19.91 -24.30 -5.97
CA ALA A 26 21.04 -25.15 -5.60
C ALA A 26 20.53 -26.55 -5.23
N VAL A 27 20.95 -27.55 -5.95
CA VAL A 27 20.71 -28.98 -5.68
C VAL A 27 22.04 -29.63 -5.33
N HIS A 28 22.12 -30.29 -4.18
CA HIS A 28 23.33 -30.94 -3.68
C HIS A 28 23.14 -32.45 -3.71
N GLY A 29 24.00 -33.16 -4.41
CA GLY A 29 23.96 -34.63 -4.57
C GLY A 29 24.97 -35.36 -3.72
N ASP A 30 24.59 -36.55 -3.15
CA ASP A 30 25.50 -37.47 -2.50
C ASP A 30 25.08 -38.93 -2.76
N SER A 31 25.75 -39.90 -2.11
CA SER A 31 25.46 -41.34 -2.29
C SER A 31 24.05 -41.76 -1.86
N ARG A 32 23.29 -40.92 -1.18
CA ARG A 32 21.91 -41.18 -0.72
C ARG A 32 20.85 -40.59 -1.65
N GLY A 33 21.24 -39.69 -2.59
CA GLY A 33 20.38 -38.97 -3.49
C GLY A 33 20.76 -37.50 -3.55
N TRP A 34 19.74 -36.59 -3.49
CA TRP A 34 20.00 -35.18 -3.53
C TRP A 34 19.13 -34.42 -2.50
N PHE A 35 19.58 -33.22 -2.14
CA PHE A 35 18.89 -32.27 -1.27
C PHE A 35 18.86 -30.91 -1.94
N LYS A 36 17.76 -30.19 -1.78
CA LYS A 36 17.67 -28.78 -2.14
C LYS A 36 16.88 -27.97 -1.08
N GLU A 37 17.27 -26.74 -0.88
CA GLU A 37 16.42 -25.77 -0.23
C GLU A 37 15.41 -25.27 -1.29
N ASN A 38 14.15 -25.74 -1.18
CA ASN A 38 13.15 -25.45 -2.22
C ASN A 38 12.66 -24.02 -2.18
N PHE A 39 12.53 -23.44 -0.98
CA PHE A 39 12.05 -22.07 -0.77
C PHE A 39 12.58 -21.52 0.56
N GLN A 40 13.14 -20.33 0.54
CA GLN A 40 13.46 -19.57 1.73
C GLN A 40 13.08 -18.10 1.48
N ARG A 41 12.05 -17.62 2.20
CA ARG A 41 11.44 -16.30 2.01
C ARG A 41 12.46 -15.16 1.93
N ALA A 42 13.41 -15.08 2.87
CA ALA A 42 14.43 -14.02 2.88
C ALA A 42 15.34 -14.04 1.64
N LYS A 43 15.77 -15.23 1.18
CA LYS A 43 16.59 -15.35 -0.03
C LYS A 43 15.79 -14.98 -1.28
N MET A 44 14.52 -15.41 -1.37
CA MET A 44 13.64 -15.07 -2.51
C MET A 44 13.40 -13.57 -2.60
N THR A 45 13.11 -12.92 -1.48
CA THR A 45 12.95 -11.45 -1.44
C THR A 45 14.24 -10.73 -1.85
N ALA A 46 15.40 -11.20 -1.40
CA ALA A 46 16.71 -10.65 -1.81
C ALA A 46 16.99 -10.78 -3.31
N LEU A 47 16.37 -11.76 -3.99
CA LEU A 47 16.42 -11.93 -5.45
C LEU A 47 15.33 -11.10 -6.19
N GLY A 48 14.60 -10.25 -5.49
CA GLY A 48 13.54 -9.43 -6.06
C GLY A 48 12.23 -10.20 -6.37
N ILE A 49 12.04 -11.37 -5.75
CA ILE A 49 10.72 -12.01 -5.71
C ILE A 49 9.86 -11.24 -4.70
N PRO A 50 8.61 -10.89 -5.03
CA PRO A 50 7.68 -10.32 -4.07
C PRO A 50 7.56 -11.15 -2.79
N ASP A 51 7.26 -10.52 -1.68
CA ASP A 51 7.16 -11.17 -0.37
C ASP A 51 6.00 -12.18 -0.34
N LEU A 52 6.26 -13.38 -0.87
CA LEU A 52 5.30 -14.48 -0.89
C LEU A 52 5.13 -15.06 0.52
N ARG A 53 3.99 -14.78 1.13
CA ARG A 53 3.60 -15.33 2.43
C ARG A 53 2.87 -16.63 2.23
N VAL A 54 3.64 -17.72 2.22
CA VAL A 54 3.09 -19.06 1.99
C VAL A 54 2.09 -19.44 3.06
N VAL A 55 0.85 -19.74 2.66
CA VAL A 55 -0.23 -20.23 3.54
C VAL A 55 -0.68 -21.65 3.18
N GLN A 56 -0.40 -22.11 1.95
CA GLN A 56 -0.76 -23.45 1.49
C GLN A 56 0.30 -24.00 0.55
N ASN A 57 0.59 -25.29 0.66
CA ASN A 57 1.41 -26.05 -0.27
C ASN A 57 0.55 -27.13 -0.94
N ASN A 58 0.65 -27.20 -2.27
CA ASN A 58 -0.05 -28.19 -3.08
C ASN A 58 0.98 -29.09 -3.80
N VAL A 59 0.64 -30.35 -3.96
CA VAL A 59 1.41 -31.32 -4.73
C VAL A 59 0.51 -31.98 -5.77
N SER A 60 0.92 -31.95 -7.04
CA SER A 60 0.29 -32.68 -8.13
C SER A 60 1.20 -33.81 -8.55
N PHE A 61 0.80 -35.04 -8.26
CA PHE A 61 1.49 -36.23 -8.71
C PHE A 61 0.96 -36.67 -10.08
N ASN A 62 1.86 -36.94 -11.03
CA ASN A 62 1.56 -37.33 -12.39
C ASN A 62 2.22 -38.65 -12.66
N ALA A 63 1.40 -39.73 -12.69
CA ALA A 63 1.91 -41.10 -12.78
C ALA A 63 2.60 -41.38 -14.11
N GLU A 64 2.08 -40.81 -15.19
CA GLU A 64 2.55 -41.09 -16.55
C GLU A 64 3.08 -39.83 -17.24
N ARG A 65 4.07 -40.01 -18.07
CA ARG A 65 4.54 -39.01 -19.03
C ARG A 65 3.39 -38.57 -19.94
N GLY A 66 3.29 -37.26 -20.26
CA GLY A 66 2.24 -36.69 -21.11
C GLY A 66 1.04 -36.20 -20.35
N VAL A 67 0.93 -36.42 -19.03
CA VAL A 67 -0.14 -35.73 -18.22
C VAL A 67 0.05 -34.24 -18.35
N THR A 68 -0.98 -33.54 -18.87
CA THR A 68 -0.97 -32.12 -19.14
C THR A 68 -2.12 -31.45 -18.37
N ARG A 69 -1.84 -30.32 -17.70
CA ARG A 69 -2.79 -29.57 -16.89
C ARG A 69 -2.69 -28.09 -17.17
N GLY A 70 -3.82 -27.38 -17.21
CA GLY A 70 -3.88 -25.92 -17.37
C GLY A 70 -4.82 -25.50 -18.50
N ILE A 71 -4.74 -24.31 -18.95
CA ILE A 71 -3.99 -23.15 -18.41
C ILE A 71 -4.88 -22.43 -17.40
N HIS A 72 -4.44 -22.31 -16.18
CA HIS A 72 -5.21 -21.74 -15.08
C HIS A 72 -4.50 -20.50 -14.53
N ALA A 73 -5.10 -19.31 -14.69
CA ALA A 73 -4.71 -18.10 -13.98
C ALA A 73 -5.52 -18.01 -12.68
N GLU A 74 -4.83 -18.04 -11.57
CA GLU A 74 -5.43 -18.05 -10.25
C GLU A 74 -5.29 -16.68 -9.56
N PRO A 75 -6.16 -16.34 -8.59
CA PRO A 75 -6.21 -15.02 -7.95
C PRO A 75 -5.12 -14.81 -6.88
N TRP A 76 -4.03 -15.57 -6.90
CA TRP A 76 -2.92 -15.53 -5.96
C TRP A 76 -1.56 -15.75 -6.63
N ASP A 77 -0.51 -15.43 -5.89
CA ASP A 77 0.86 -15.67 -6.30
C ASP A 77 1.29 -17.12 -6.00
N LYS A 78 2.16 -17.68 -6.84
CA LYS A 78 2.68 -19.04 -6.68
C LYS A 78 4.20 -19.07 -6.77
N PHE A 79 4.79 -19.97 -6.00
CA PHE A 79 6.14 -20.45 -6.22
C PHE A 79 6.08 -21.93 -6.63
N VAL A 80 6.38 -22.17 -7.87
CA VAL A 80 6.26 -23.51 -8.50
C VAL A 80 7.62 -24.17 -8.61
N SER A 81 7.70 -25.46 -8.31
CA SER A 81 8.89 -26.27 -8.45
C SER A 81 8.55 -27.74 -8.73
N VAL A 82 9.56 -28.53 -9.06
CA VAL A 82 9.42 -29.98 -9.27
C VAL A 82 10.17 -30.71 -8.15
N ALA A 83 9.49 -31.66 -7.51
CA ALA A 83 10.10 -32.50 -6.48
C ALA A 83 10.75 -33.74 -7.08
N THR A 84 10.15 -34.34 -8.10
CA THR A 84 10.74 -35.49 -8.87
C THR A 84 10.30 -35.37 -10.32
N GLY A 85 11.11 -35.89 -11.24
CA GLY A 85 10.85 -35.85 -12.69
C GLY A 85 11.09 -34.47 -13.29
N SER A 86 10.49 -34.22 -14.44
CA SER A 86 10.58 -32.95 -15.16
C SER A 86 9.27 -32.59 -15.86
N VAL A 87 9.06 -31.32 -16.09
CA VAL A 87 7.89 -30.80 -16.83
C VAL A 87 8.31 -29.76 -17.86
N PHE A 88 7.63 -29.75 -18.98
CA PHE A 88 7.56 -28.59 -19.85
C PHE A 88 6.44 -27.67 -19.30
N GLY A 89 6.80 -26.48 -18.85
CA GLY A 89 5.87 -25.48 -18.35
C GLY A 89 5.58 -24.42 -19.39
N ALA A 90 4.32 -23.95 -19.44
CA ALA A 90 3.90 -22.81 -20.23
C ALA A 90 3.08 -21.85 -19.39
N TRP A 91 3.42 -20.58 -19.44
CA TRP A 91 2.79 -19.49 -18.69
C TRP A 91 2.29 -18.43 -19.65
N VAL A 92 1.07 -17.91 -19.41
CA VAL A 92 0.39 -16.94 -20.27
C VAL A 92 -0.09 -15.78 -19.42
N ASP A 93 0.21 -14.56 -19.83
CA ASP A 93 -0.33 -13.36 -19.13
C ASP A 93 -1.80 -13.18 -19.48
N LEU A 94 -2.69 -13.32 -18.50
CA LEU A 94 -4.14 -13.16 -18.64
C LEU A 94 -4.67 -11.99 -17.79
N ARG A 95 -3.82 -11.04 -17.40
CA ARG A 95 -4.18 -9.89 -16.56
C ARG A 95 -4.76 -8.77 -17.41
N GLU A 96 -5.90 -8.24 -16.98
CA GLU A 96 -6.53 -7.07 -17.61
C GLU A 96 -5.58 -5.86 -17.56
N GLY A 97 -5.43 -5.17 -18.70
CA GLY A 97 -4.59 -3.98 -18.82
C GLY A 97 -3.08 -4.22 -18.81
N SER A 98 -2.63 -5.47 -18.73
CA SER A 98 -1.19 -5.79 -18.79
C SER A 98 -0.60 -5.47 -20.18
N ALA A 99 0.58 -4.83 -20.18
CA ALA A 99 1.34 -4.59 -21.41
C ALA A 99 1.83 -5.88 -22.07
N THR A 100 1.80 -7.00 -21.34
CA THR A 100 2.21 -8.33 -21.82
C THR A 100 1.03 -9.30 -21.96
N TYR A 101 -0.22 -8.83 -21.95
CA TYR A 101 -1.41 -9.67 -22.15
C TYR A 101 -1.28 -10.58 -23.35
N GLY A 102 -1.61 -11.88 -23.19
CA GLY A 102 -1.49 -12.90 -24.21
C GLY A 102 -0.05 -13.40 -24.48
N ARG A 103 0.97 -12.76 -23.91
CA ARG A 103 2.36 -13.22 -24.06
C ARG A 103 2.55 -14.56 -23.37
N VAL A 104 3.28 -15.45 -24.07
CA VAL A 104 3.63 -16.78 -23.56
C VAL A 104 5.10 -16.83 -23.19
N TYR A 105 5.41 -17.52 -22.09
CA TYR A 105 6.75 -17.96 -21.72
C TYR A 105 6.76 -19.47 -21.48
N THR A 106 7.74 -20.16 -22.01
CA THR A 106 7.90 -21.61 -21.83
C THR A 106 9.29 -21.96 -21.34
N CYS A 107 9.40 -22.94 -20.46
CA CYS A 107 10.67 -23.56 -20.12
C CYS A 107 10.47 -24.96 -19.51
N THR A 108 11.55 -25.72 -19.47
CA THR A 108 11.56 -26.98 -18.71
C THR A 108 11.91 -26.71 -17.25
N LEU A 109 11.11 -27.28 -16.33
CA LEU A 109 11.41 -27.32 -14.91
C LEU A 109 11.78 -28.75 -14.51
N ASP A 110 12.85 -28.86 -13.78
CA ASP A 110 13.35 -30.06 -13.07
C ASP A 110 13.62 -29.66 -11.59
N PRO A 111 14.16 -30.57 -10.74
CA PRO A 111 14.46 -30.19 -9.36
C PRO A 111 15.42 -28.99 -9.18
N SER A 112 16.24 -28.65 -10.20
CA SER A 112 17.18 -27.52 -10.14
C SER A 112 16.59 -26.18 -10.58
N ARG A 113 15.29 -26.13 -10.95
CA ARG A 113 14.64 -24.91 -11.45
C ARG A 113 13.25 -24.74 -10.87
N ALA A 114 12.92 -23.50 -10.54
CA ALA A 114 11.60 -23.07 -10.07
C ALA A 114 11.11 -21.86 -10.84
N ILE A 115 9.84 -21.49 -10.65
CA ILE A 115 9.29 -20.29 -11.24
C ILE A 115 8.33 -19.61 -10.25
N TYR A 116 8.46 -18.31 -10.10
CA TYR A 116 7.48 -17.46 -9.41
C TYR A 116 6.46 -16.97 -10.42
N VAL A 117 5.20 -17.29 -10.16
CA VAL A 117 4.05 -16.97 -11.02
C VAL A 117 3.16 -15.96 -10.30
N PRO A 118 3.10 -14.71 -10.76
CA PRO A 118 2.23 -13.72 -10.17
C PRO A 118 0.76 -14.01 -10.45
N ARG A 119 -0.13 -13.49 -9.60
CA ARG A 119 -1.57 -13.53 -9.78
C ARG A 119 -1.98 -13.14 -11.21
N GLY A 120 -2.89 -13.90 -11.80
CA GLY A 120 -3.43 -13.63 -13.13
C GLY A 120 -2.54 -14.06 -14.29
N VAL A 121 -1.34 -14.59 -14.01
CA VAL A 121 -0.56 -15.29 -15.02
C VAL A 121 -0.99 -16.77 -15.04
N GLY A 122 -1.50 -17.22 -16.18
CA GLY A 122 -1.93 -18.58 -16.41
C GLY A 122 -0.76 -19.55 -16.29
N ASN A 123 -0.95 -20.62 -15.56
CA ASN A 123 0.04 -21.68 -15.31
C ASN A 123 -0.43 -22.98 -15.91
N SER A 124 0.46 -23.63 -16.66
CA SER A 124 0.26 -24.96 -17.22
C SER A 124 1.54 -25.75 -17.27
N PHE A 125 1.42 -27.06 -17.34
CA PHE A 125 2.57 -27.94 -17.53
C PHE A 125 2.19 -29.27 -18.21
N GLN A 126 3.18 -29.88 -18.84
CA GLN A 126 3.13 -31.24 -19.35
C GLN A 126 4.27 -32.07 -18.73
N ALA A 127 3.95 -33.20 -18.09
CA ALA A 127 4.92 -34.09 -17.50
C ALA A 127 5.77 -34.75 -18.60
N LEU A 128 7.11 -34.67 -18.49
CA LEU A 128 8.06 -35.23 -19.42
C LEU A 128 8.56 -36.62 -18.99
N GLU A 129 8.30 -36.99 -17.75
CA GLU A 129 8.69 -38.27 -17.16
C GLU A 129 7.56 -38.89 -16.34
N ASP A 130 7.54 -40.21 -16.20
CA ASP A 130 6.65 -40.92 -15.29
C ASP A 130 6.99 -40.59 -13.83
N GLY A 131 5.99 -40.56 -12.95
CA GLY A 131 6.17 -40.29 -11.54
C GLY A 131 6.58 -38.85 -11.22
N THR A 132 6.28 -37.91 -12.11
CA THR A 132 6.57 -36.48 -11.91
C THR A 132 5.72 -35.87 -10.80
N ALA A 133 6.39 -35.28 -9.80
CA ALA A 133 5.74 -34.55 -8.71
C ALA A 133 5.97 -33.03 -8.85
N TYR A 134 4.90 -32.32 -9.23
CA TYR A 134 4.83 -30.88 -9.39
C TYR A 134 4.28 -30.27 -8.11
N THR A 135 5.01 -29.35 -7.49
CA THR A 135 4.63 -28.73 -6.22
C THR A 135 4.59 -27.22 -6.35
N TYR A 136 3.66 -26.60 -5.63
CA TYR A 136 3.56 -25.13 -5.60
C TYR A 136 3.07 -24.61 -4.24
N LEU A 137 3.73 -23.54 -3.81
CA LEU A 137 3.43 -22.76 -2.63
C LEU A 137 2.57 -21.58 -3.06
N VAL A 138 1.55 -21.23 -2.27
CA VAL A 138 0.62 -20.12 -2.57
C VAL A 138 0.39 -19.24 -1.35
N ASP A 139 0.03 -17.97 -1.57
CA ASP A 139 -0.23 -16.98 -0.54
C ASP A 139 -1.73 -16.78 -0.21
N ALA A 140 -2.59 -17.66 -0.73
CA ALA A 140 -4.00 -17.71 -0.38
C ALA A 140 -4.49 -19.16 -0.20
N HIS A 141 -5.56 -19.35 0.57
CA HIS A 141 -6.20 -20.65 0.71
C HIS A 141 -7.11 -20.94 -0.47
N TRP A 142 -7.02 -22.15 -1.01
CA TRP A 142 -7.95 -22.62 -2.04
C TRP A 142 -9.36 -22.82 -1.47
N SER A 143 -10.38 -22.37 -2.20
CA SER A 143 -11.78 -22.66 -1.95
C SER A 143 -12.55 -22.81 -3.26
N LEU A 144 -13.74 -23.45 -3.19
CA LEU A 144 -14.63 -23.54 -4.35
C LEU A 144 -15.15 -22.16 -4.80
N GLU A 145 -15.29 -21.21 -3.89
CA GLU A 145 -15.69 -19.85 -4.21
C GLU A 145 -14.59 -19.13 -4.97
N LEU A 146 -13.36 -19.19 -4.50
CA LEU A 146 -12.21 -18.60 -5.19
C LEU A 146 -11.93 -19.25 -6.56
N LYS A 147 -12.27 -20.55 -6.73
CA LYS A 147 -12.16 -21.19 -8.04
C LYS A 147 -13.05 -20.53 -9.10
N LYS A 148 -14.17 -19.90 -8.71
CA LYS A 148 -15.06 -19.18 -9.63
C LYS A 148 -14.44 -17.89 -10.19
N THR A 149 -13.40 -17.38 -9.54
CA THR A 149 -12.67 -16.16 -9.95
C THR A 149 -11.45 -16.44 -10.81
N TYR A 150 -11.19 -17.70 -11.14
CA TYR A 150 -10.09 -18.09 -12.03
C TYR A 150 -10.37 -17.61 -13.45
N THR A 151 -9.31 -17.26 -14.13
CA THR A 151 -9.29 -17.08 -15.58
C THR A 151 -8.66 -18.31 -16.21
N PHE A 152 -9.27 -18.82 -17.27
CA PHE A 152 -8.82 -20.01 -17.97
C PHE A 152 -8.58 -19.67 -19.44
N VAL A 153 -7.62 -20.37 -20.07
CA VAL A 153 -7.43 -20.34 -21.53
C VAL A 153 -7.10 -21.75 -22.04
N ASN A 154 -7.50 -22.03 -23.26
CA ASN A 154 -7.36 -23.37 -23.85
C ASN A 154 -5.90 -23.72 -24.16
N LEU A 155 -5.47 -24.94 -23.80
CA LEU A 155 -4.13 -25.46 -24.05
C LEU A 155 -3.78 -25.53 -25.56
N ALA A 156 -4.80 -25.72 -26.42
CA ALA A 156 -4.65 -25.89 -27.86
C ALA A 156 -4.86 -24.58 -28.64
N ASP A 157 -4.97 -23.43 -27.95
CA ASP A 157 -5.18 -22.16 -28.63
C ASP A 157 -4.02 -21.81 -29.58
N PRO A 158 -4.28 -21.66 -30.88
CA PRO A 158 -3.23 -21.37 -31.87
C PRO A 158 -2.61 -19.99 -31.72
N GLU A 159 -3.31 -19.02 -31.11
CA GLU A 159 -2.78 -17.68 -30.86
C GLU A 159 -1.66 -17.70 -29.81
N LEU A 160 -1.68 -18.67 -28.91
CA LEU A 160 -0.64 -18.84 -27.89
C LEU A 160 0.66 -19.43 -28.47
N GLY A 161 0.60 -20.18 -29.56
CA GLY A 161 1.78 -20.75 -30.22
C GLY A 161 2.59 -21.69 -29.33
N ILE A 162 1.96 -22.40 -28.38
CA ILE A 162 2.67 -23.31 -27.47
C ILE A 162 3.03 -24.61 -28.18
N GLU A 163 4.32 -24.87 -28.35
CA GLU A 163 4.83 -26.12 -28.93
C GLU A 163 4.98 -27.20 -27.86
N TRP A 164 3.89 -27.93 -27.59
CA TRP A 164 3.89 -29.00 -26.60
C TRP A 164 4.81 -30.16 -27.03
N PRO A 165 5.79 -30.60 -26.21
CA PRO A 165 6.71 -31.70 -26.54
C PRO A 165 6.02 -33.01 -26.88
N ILE A 166 4.83 -33.26 -26.27
CA ILE A 166 3.97 -34.38 -26.59
C ILE A 166 2.68 -33.76 -27.16
N PRO A 167 2.30 -34.14 -28.40
CA PRO A 167 1.07 -33.59 -29.00
C PRO A 167 -0.14 -33.75 -28.04
N LEU A 168 -0.98 -32.75 -27.92
CA LEU A 168 -2.13 -32.80 -27.02
C LEU A 168 -3.12 -33.93 -27.33
N SER A 169 -3.11 -34.42 -28.60
CA SER A 169 -3.88 -35.58 -29.02
C SER A 169 -3.34 -36.92 -28.43
N GLU A 170 -2.10 -36.93 -27.94
CA GLU A 170 -1.44 -38.09 -27.32
C GLU A 170 -1.27 -37.90 -25.81
N ALA A 171 -1.58 -36.70 -25.30
CA ALA A 171 -1.44 -36.33 -23.90
C ALA A 171 -2.68 -36.73 -23.10
N THR A 172 -2.47 -36.96 -21.80
CA THR A 172 -3.59 -37.13 -20.85
C THR A 172 -4.01 -35.77 -20.32
N VAL A 173 -5.18 -35.27 -20.77
CA VAL A 173 -5.75 -33.97 -20.42
C VAL A 173 -7.14 -34.18 -19.81
N SER A 174 -7.52 -33.38 -18.83
CA SER A 174 -8.88 -33.44 -18.28
C SER A 174 -9.91 -32.88 -19.26
N GLU A 175 -11.15 -33.38 -19.20
CA GLU A 175 -12.27 -32.84 -20.00
C GLU A 175 -12.47 -31.33 -19.78
N ALA A 176 -12.27 -30.85 -18.55
CA ALA A 176 -12.38 -29.43 -18.24
C ALA A 176 -11.31 -28.60 -18.96
N ASP A 177 -10.06 -29.05 -18.94
CA ASP A 177 -8.93 -28.34 -19.56
C ASP A 177 -9.01 -28.33 -21.10
N LEU A 178 -9.68 -29.34 -21.70
CA LEU A 178 -9.93 -29.40 -23.15
C LEU A 178 -10.96 -28.35 -23.62
N HIS A 179 -11.82 -27.88 -22.72
CA HIS A 179 -12.97 -27.03 -23.08
C HIS A 179 -12.87 -25.60 -22.52
N HIS A 180 -11.67 -25.16 -22.09
CA HIS A 180 -11.45 -23.77 -21.73
C HIS A 180 -11.61 -22.84 -22.95
N PRO A 181 -11.97 -21.54 -22.73
CA PRO A 181 -12.15 -20.59 -23.83
C PRO A 181 -10.84 -20.33 -24.57
N MET A 182 -10.91 -19.96 -25.85
CA MET A 182 -9.77 -19.45 -26.60
C MET A 182 -9.43 -18.04 -26.13
N LEU A 183 -8.20 -17.58 -26.32
CA LEU A 183 -7.70 -16.28 -25.83
C LEU A 183 -8.59 -15.10 -26.21
N ALA A 184 -9.14 -15.15 -27.43
CA ALA A 184 -10.08 -14.14 -27.94
C ALA A 184 -11.38 -14.03 -27.12
N ASP A 185 -11.78 -15.11 -26.45
CA ASP A 185 -13.03 -15.21 -25.67
C ASP A 185 -12.78 -15.15 -24.16
N VAL A 186 -11.50 -15.03 -23.73
CA VAL A 186 -11.13 -14.98 -22.32
C VAL A 186 -11.56 -13.66 -21.69
N THR A 187 -12.21 -13.71 -20.54
CA THR A 187 -12.33 -12.54 -19.66
C THR A 187 -11.03 -12.40 -18.86
N PRO A 188 -10.23 -11.36 -19.10
CA PRO A 188 -8.98 -11.15 -18.38
C PRO A 188 -9.20 -11.02 -16.87
N MET A 189 -8.20 -11.42 -16.09
CA MET A 189 -8.26 -11.26 -14.63
C MET A 189 -8.07 -9.79 -14.25
N ALA A 190 -9.13 -9.19 -13.71
CA ALA A 190 -9.10 -7.80 -13.25
C ALA A 190 -8.04 -7.57 -12.15
N PRO A 191 -7.36 -6.40 -12.10
CA PRO A 191 -6.45 -6.07 -11.03
C PRO A 191 -7.19 -6.00 -9.69
N LYS A 192 -6.47 -6.22 -8.57
CA LYS A 192 -7.02 -5.95 -7.24
C LYS A 192 -7.23 -4.44 -7.08
N ARG A 193 -8.30 -4.09 -6.37
CA ARG A 193 -8.74 -2.70 -6.15
C ARG A 193 -8.05 -2.08 -4.93
N THR A 194 -8.11 -0.76 -4.84
CA THR A 194 -7.70 0.01 -3.66
C THR A 194 -8.95 0.56 -2.96
N LEU A 195 -9.12 0.28 -1.68
CA LEU A 195 -10.16 0.88 -0.85
C LEU A 195 -9.58 2.10 -0.12
N VAL A 196 -10.23 3.26 -0.23
CA VAL A 196 -9.86 4.49 0.48
C VAL A 196 -10.94 4.80 1.51
N THR A 197 -10.59 4.76 2.81
CA THR A 197 -11.48 5.14 3.90
C THR A 197 -11.30 6.61 4.27
N GLY A 198 -12.33 7.26 4.82
CA GLY A 198 -12.27 8.70 5.12
C GLY A 198 -12.14 9.55 3.85
N CYS A 199 -12.79 9.12 2.77
CA CYS A 199 -12.63 9.70 1.43
C CYS A 199 -13.14 11.16 1.31
N ASN A 200 -14.01 11.61 2.22
CA ASN A 200 -14.53 12.98 2.25
C ASN A 200 -13.61 13.94 3.03
N GLY A 201 -12.59 13.41 3.72
CA GLY A 201 -11.55 14.20 4.39
C GLY A 201 -10.59 14.87 3.39
N GLN A 202 -9.76 15.79 3.87
CA GLN A 202 -8.81 16.54 3.03
C GLN A 202 -7.89 15.62 2.22
N LEU A 203 -7.28 14.63 2.87
CA LEU A 203 -6.37 13.69 2.21
C LEU A 203 -7.12 12.70 1.30
N GLY A 204 -8.29 12.18 1.75
CA GLY A 204 -9.08 11.26 0.93
C GLY A 204 -9.51 11.88 -0.41
N ARG A 205 -9.88 13.18 -0.39
CA ARG A 205 -10.14 13.94 -1.64
C ARG A 205 -8.90 14.08 -2.49
N ALA A 206 -7.73 14.38 -1.91
CA ALA A 206 -6.48 14.48 -2.66
C ALA A 206 -6.09 13.15 -3.32
N VAL A 207 -6.26 12.00 -2.62
CA VAL A 207 -6.07 10.67 -3.21
C VAL A 207 -7.00 10.43 -4.39
N ARG A 208 -8.29 10.81 -4.25
CA ARG A 208 -9.28 10.70 -5.34
C ARG A 208 -8.87 11.52 -6.56
N THR A 209 -8.49 12.79 -6.36
CA THR A 209 -8.06 13.68 -7.43
C THR A 209 -6.84 13.13 -8.18
N LEU A 210 -5.82 12.64 -7.45
CA LEU A 210 -4.65 12.03 -8.08
C LEU A 210 -4.98 10.73 -8.80
N ALA A 211 -5.88 9.91 -8.27
CA ALA A 211 -6.34 8.69 -8.95
C ALA A 211 -7.06 9.04 -10.27
N GLU A 212 -7.86 10.11 -10.28
CA GLU A 212 -8.53 10.62 -11.47
C GLU A 212 -7.53 11.14 -12.50
N GLU A 213 -6.60 11.99 -12.11
CA GLU A 213 -5.54 12.54 -12.97
C GLU A 213 -4.67 11.45 -13.62
N ARG A 214 -4.46 10.33 -12.90
CA ARG A 214 -3.73 9.17 -13.40
C ARG A 214 -4.59 8.19 -14.22
N GLY A 215 -5.89 8.43 -14.36
CA GLY A 215 -6.81 7.51 -15.04
C GLY A 215 -7.09 6.21 -14.30
N LEU A 216 -6.85 6.18 -12.98
CA LEU A 216 -6.94 4.99 -12.14
C LEU A 216 -8.25 4.87 -11.34
N LEU A 217 -9.19 5.83 -11.49
CA LEU A 217 -10.42 5.89 -10.68
C LEU A 217 -11.21 4.57 -10.70
N GLY A 218 -11.23 3.86 -11.81
CA GLY A 218 -11.89 2.56 -11.96
C GLY A 218 -11.32 1.45 -11.06
N ALA A 219 -10.07 1.60 -10.59
CA ALA A 219 -9.41 0.66 -9.70
C ALA A 219 -9.55 1.03 -8.20
N PHE A 220 -10.24 2.13 -7.89
CA PHE A 220 -10.42 2.62 -6.52
C PHE A 220 -11.88 2.55 -6.10
N ASP A 221 -12.10 2.18 -4.83
CA ASP A 221 -13.36 2.34 -4.11
C ASP A 221 -13.16 3.32 -2.96
N PHE A 222 -14.16 4.16 -2.72
CA PHE A 222 -14.10 5.24 -1.75
C PHE A 222 -15.25 5.11 -0.76
N CYS A 223 -14.92 5.07 0.54
CA CYS A 223 -15.90 5.03 1.61
C CYS A 223 -15.60 6.03 2.72
N ASP A 224 -16.61 6.36 3.48
CA ASP A 224 -16.50 7.20 4.66
C ASP A 224 -17.34 6.62 5.81
N ILE A 225 -17.34 7.24 6.97
CA ILE A 225 -17.99 6.73 8.18
C ILE A 225 -19.49 6.40 8.00
N ASP A 226 -20.18 7.08 7.11
CA ASP A 226 -21.58 6.85 6.78
C ASP A 226 -21.83 5.56 5.99
N THR A 227 -20.82 5.07 5.26
CA THR A 227 -20.89 3.84 4.45
C THR A 227 -20.04 2.72 5.02
N PHE A 228 -18.97 3.05 5.75
CA PHE A 228 -18.07 2.09 6.40
C PHE A 228 -17.49 2.68 7.69
N ASP A 229 -18.11 2.40 8.84
CA ASP A 229 -17.48 2.66 10.14
C ASP A 229 -16.40 1.59 10.39
N MET A 230 -15.13 1.93 10.13
CA MET A 230 -13.99 1.02 10.32
C MET A 230 -13.84 0.52 11.77
N SER A 231 -14.53 1.14 12.74
CA SER A 231 -14.51 0.74 14.15
C SER A 231 -15.66 -0.20 14.54
N ASP A 232 -16.57 -0.48 13.59
CA ASP A 232 -17.65 -1.45 13.77
C ASP A 232 -17.26 -2.80 13.15
N PRO A 233 -17.06 -3.87 13.94
CA PRO A 233 -16.72 -5.18 13.40
C PRO A 233 -17.76 -5.74 12.42
N GLU A 234 -19.04 -5.38 12.57
CA GLU A 234 -20.11 -5.89 11.70
C GLU A 234 -20.06 -5.27 10.28
N ALA A 235 -19.49 -4.04 10.16
CA ALA A 235 -19.34 -3.37 8.88
C ALA A 235 -18.40 -4.14 7.91
N TYR A 236 -17.47 -4.93 8.43
CA TYR A 236 -16.50 -5.67 7.63
C TYR A 236 -17.12 -6.78 6.78
N GLY A 237 -18.25 -7.36 7.24
CA GLY A 237 -19.00 -8.38 6.50
C GLY A 237 -19.68 -7.87 5.22
N GLN A 238 -19.69 -6.56 4.98
CA GLN A 238 -20.27 -5.95 3.78
C GLN A 238 -19.31 -5.93 2.58
N TYR A 239 -18.03 -6.22 2.81
CA TYR A 239 -16.97 -6.16 1.80
C TYR A 239 -16.45 -7.54 1.44
N ASP A 240 -16.26 -7.77 0.15
CA ASP A 240 -15.46 -8.88 -0.35
C ASP A 240 -13.98 -8.43 -0.36
N TRP A 241 -13.29 -8.73 0.75
CA TRP A 241 -11.90 -8.30 0.95
C TRP A 241 -10.91 -8.90 -0.04
N ASP A 242 -11.25 -10.02 -0.68
CA ASP A 242 -10.40 -10.66 -1.69
C ASP A 242 -10.29 -9.83 -2.99
N LEU A 243 -11.20 -8.89 -3.21
CA LEU A 243 -11.13 -7.93 -4.32
C LEU A 243 -10.04 -6.86 -4.10
N TYR A 244 -9.61 -6.62 -2.86
CA TYR A 244 -8.70 -5.54 -2.53
C TYR A 244 -7.25 -6.01 -2.41
N GLY A 245 -6.33 -5.22 -2.99
CA GLY A 245 -4.89 -5.37 -2.82
C GLY A 245 -4.30 -4.35 -1.86
N THR A 246 -5.01 -3.23 -1.70
CA THR A 246 -4.58 -2.09 -0.88
C THR A 246 -5.77 -1.47 -0.15
N VAL A 247 -5.55 -1.06 1.10
CA VAL A 247 -6.43 -0.15 1.84
C VAL A 247 -5.62 1.10 2.20
N ILE A 248 -6.13 2.29 1.85
CA ILE A 248 -5.57 3.58 2.27
C ILE A 248 -6.51 4.17 3.32
N ASN A 249 -6.11 4.11 4.58
CA ASN A 249 -6.88 4.65 5.69
C ASN A 249 -6.55 6.12 5.93
N CYS A 250 -7.38 7.01 5.38
CA CYS A 250 -7.37 8.46 5.62
C CYS A 250 -8.34 8.87 6.74
N GLY A 251 -9.16 7.95 7.25
CA GLY A 251 -10.15 8.22 8.29
C GLY A 251 -9.50 8.39 9.67
N ALA A 252 -9.84 9.47 10.36
CA ALA A 252 -9.38 9.73 11.73
C ALA A 252 -10.31 10.69 12.46
N TYR A 253 -10.33 10.59 13.79
CA TYR A 253 -10.85 11.65 14.66
C TYR A 253 -9.74 12.70 14.86
N THR A 254 -10.03 13.96 14.52
CA THR A 254 -9.03 15.04 14.46
C THR A 254 -9.32 16.23 15.39
N ALA A 255 -10.40 16.18 16.17
CA ALA A 255 -10.77 17.25 17.10
C ALA A 255 -9.94 17.14 18.41
N VAL A 256 -8.68 17.58 18.35
CA VAL A 256 -7.62 17.37 19.36
C VAL A 256 -8.06 17.80 20.77
N ASP A 257 -8.57 19.03 20.92
CA ASP A 257 -9.03 19.54 22.23
C ASP A 257 -10.26 18.81 22.74
N ARG A 258 -11.20 18.48 21.85
CA ARG A 258 -12.39 17.71 22.22
C ARG A 258 -12.06 16.28 22.65
N ALA A 259 -10.95 15.72 22.19
CA ALA A 259 -10.50 14.40 22.62
C ALA A 259 -10.21 14.33 24.14
N GLU A 260 -9.90 15.47 24.78
CA GLU A 260 -9.67 15.54 26.23
C GLU A 260 -10.98 15.45 27.05
N THR A 261 -12.17 15.59 26.43
CA THR A 261 -13.45 15.35 27.11
C THR A 261 -13.74 13.85 27.25
N PRO A 262 -14.56 13.39 28.22
CA PRO A 262 -14.93 11.98 28.35
C PRO A 262 -15.51 11.37 27.07
N GLU A 263 -16.47 12.07 26.42
CA GLU A 263 -17.11 11.61 25.18
C GLU A 263 -16.16 11.66 23.99
N GLY A 264 -15.37 12.74 23.89
CA GLY A 264 -14.36 12.90 22.84
C GLY A 264 -13.27 11.84 22.91
N ARG A 265 -12.84 11.47 24.12
CA ARG A 265 -11.87 10.39 24.33
C ARG A 265 -12.37 9.06 23.77
N VAL A 266 -13.61 8.67 24.09
CA VAL A 266 -14.19 7.42 23.57
C VAL A 266 -14.25 7.44 22.05
N ALA A 267 -14.76 8.53 21.46
CA ALA A 267 -14.85 8.68 20.01
C ALA A 267 -13.45 8.66 19.33
N CYS A 268 -12.48 9.36 19.96
CA CYS A 268 -11.11 9.43 19.46
C CYS A 268 -10.43 8.04 19.46
N TRP A 269 -10.51 7.30 20.56
CA TRP A 269 -9.95 5.95 20.64
C TRP A 269 -10.66 4.95 19.71
N LYS A 270 -12.00 5.08 19.57
CA LYS A 270 -12.77 4.27 18.63
C LYS A 270 -12.25 4.44 17.20
N ALA A 271 -12.10 5.69 16.74
CA ALA A 271 -11.69 5.98 15.37
C ALA A 271 -10.19 5.76 15.13
N ASN A 272 -9.32 6.17 16.08
CA ASN A 272 -7.88 6.22 15.85
C ASN A 272 -7.11 4.97 16.34
N ALA A 273 -7.72 4.13 17.17
CA ALA A 273 -7.11 2.90 17.67
C ALA A 273 -7.89 1.64 17.30
N THR A 274 -9.19 1.58 17.66
CA THR A 274 -10.01 0.37 17.40
C THR A 274 -10.18 0.14 15.90
N GLY A 275 -10.53 1.18 15.13
CA GLY A 275 -10.70 1.06 13.68
C GLY A 275 -9.42 0.60 12.97
N PRO A 276 -8.27 1.26 13.16
CA PRO A 276 -6.99 0.80 12.60
C PRO A 276 -6.61 -0.63 13.02
N ALA A 277 -6.91 -1.05 14.26
CA ALA A 277 -6.65 -2.43 14.69
C ALA A 277 -7.50 -3.47 13.95
N LEU A 278 -8.79 -3.16 13.71
CA LEU A 278 -9.67 -4.02 12.91
C LEU A 278 -9.23 -4.07 11.44
N LEU A 279 -8.90 -2.92 10.85
CA LEU A 279 -8.34 -2.86 9.48
C LEU A 279 -7.04 -3.66 9.37
N ALA A 280 -6.12 -3.49 10.32
CA ALA A 280 -4.83 -4.20 10.32
C ALA A 280 -5.02 -5.72 10.39
N ARG A 281 -5.97 -6.20 11.23
CA ARG A 281 -6.31 -7.62 11.29
C ARG A 281 -6.86 -8.13 9.96
N THR A 282 -7.87 -7.46 9.41
CA THR A 282 -8.50 -7.85 8.14
C THR A 282 -7.49 -7.81 7.00
N CYS A 283 -6.67 -6.76 6.90
CA CYS A 283 -5.63 -6.67 5.88
C CYS A 283 -4.59 -7.80 6.02
N ALA A 284 -4.21 -8.17 7.24
CA ALA A 284 -3.30 -9.28 7.49
C ALA A 284 -3.90 -10.64 7.10
N GLU A 285 -5.20 -10.85 7.37
CA GLU A 285 -5.94 -12.08 7.03
C GLU A 285 -6.04 -12.27 5.51
N HIS A 286 -6.29 -11.18 4.75
CA HIS A 286 -6.49 -11.22 3.29
C HIS A 286 -5.24 -10.84 2.47
N GLY A 287 -4.07 -10.67 3.12
CA GLY A 287 -2.82 -10.31 2.43
C GLY A 287 -2.85 -8.92 1.75
N ILE A 288 -3.66 -8.00 2.25
CA ILE A 288 -3.85 -6.64 1.75
C ILE A 288 -2.75 -5.72 2.31
N THR A 289 -2.25 -4.80 1.49
CA THR A 289 -1.35 -3.74 1.95
C THR A 289 -2.16 -2.63 2.63
N LEU A 290 -1.86 -2.34 3.89
CA LEU A 290 -2.52 -1.27 4.66
C LEU A 290 -1.64 -0.03 4.72
N VAL A 291 -2.11 1.08 4.17
CA VAL A 291 -1.55 2.41 4.41
C VAL A 291 -2.37 3.08 5.51
N HIS A 292 -1.73 3.49 6.59
CA HIS A 292 -2.37 4.17 7.71
C HIS A 292 -1.75 5.55 7.93
N VAL A 293 -2.58 6.57 7.88
CA VAL A 293 -2.14 7.94 8.12
C VAL A 293 -2.10 8.23 9.62
N SER A 294 -0.93 8.66 10.10
CA SER A 294 -0.68 9.01 11.50
C SER A 294 -0.25 10.46 11.68
N SER A 295 0.32 10.82 12.82
CA SER A 295 0.61 12.20 13.20
C SER A 295 1.91 12.29 14.01
N ASP A 296 2.56 13.46 13.95
CA ASP A 296 3.62 13.93 14.83
C ASP A 296 3.23 13.93 16.32
N TYR A 297 1.94 14.03 16.65
CA TYR A 297 1.43 13.96 18.04
C TYR A 297 1.70 12.62 18.74
N VAL A 298 2.24 11.64 18.04
CA VAL A 298 2.74 10.39 18.67
C VAL A 298 4.04 10.62 19.44
N PHE A 299 4.67 11.80 19.30
CA PHE A 299 5.88 12.23 20.00
C PHE A 299 5.58 13.30 21.05
N ASP A 300 6.50 13.54 21.97
CA ASP A 300 6.39 14.56 23.02
C ASP A 300 6.87 15.96 22.59
N GLY A 301 7.51 16.07 21.42
CA GLY A 301 8.02 17.34 20.89
C GLY A 301 9.24 17.86 21.61
N THR A 302 10.03 17.01 22.28
CA THR A 302 11.26 17.42 23.00
C THR A 302 12.49 17.47 22.07
N ARG A 303 12.45 16.77 20.92
CA ARG A 303 13.48 16.81 19.89
C ARG A 303 13.14 17.82 18.80
N GLU A 304 14.14 18.54 18.32
CA GLU A 304 13.97 19.48 17.21
C GLU A 304 13.55 18.79 15.90
N LEU A 305 13.95 17.52 15.72
CA LEU A 305 13.62 16.68 14.58
C LEU A 305 13.34 15.26 15.07
N HIS A 306 12.15 14.73 14.80
CA HIS A 306 11.72 13.39 15.13
C HIS A 306 11.94 12.45 13.96
N ASP A 307 12.25 11.19 14.21
CA ASP A 307 12.44 10.15 13.19
C ASP A 307 11.62 8.90 13.51
N GLU A 308 11.46 8.02 12.54
CA GLU A 308 10.62 6.81 12.65
C GLU A 308 11.11 5.80 13.70
N SER A 309 12.38 5.88 14.11
CA SER A 309 12.99 5.00 15.11
C SER A 309 12.75 5.47 16.55
N GLU A 310 12.28 6.70 16.72
CA GLU A 310 12.03 7.27 18.04
C GLU A 310 10.87 6.55 18.75
N PRO A 311 11.03 6.19 20.03
CA PRO A 311 9.93 5.64 20.83
C PRO A 311 8.75 6.60 20.93
N LEU A 312 7.53 6.08 20.81
CA LEU A 312 6.31 6.86 20.94
C LEU A 312 6.16 7.43 22.36
N SER A 313 5.88 8.73 22.49
CA SER A 313 5.78 9.48 23.75
C SER A 313 4.66 10.54 23.74
N PRO A 314 3.42 10.16 23.34
CA PRO A 314 2.33 11.10 23.10
C PRO A 314 1.89 11.85 24.37
N LEU A 315 1.68 13.17 24.24
CA LEU A 315 1.23 14.04 25.36
C LEU A 315 -0.27 14.03 25.56
N SER A 316 -1.06 14.09 24.47
CA SER A 316 -2.50 14.28 24.46
C SER A 316 -3.26 12.97 24.26
N VAL A 317 -4.56 12.95 24.59
CA VAL A 317 -5.47 11.82 24.29
C VAL A 317 -5.49 11.52 22.78
N TYR A 318 -5.50 12.55 21.93
CA TYR A 318 -5.39 12.39 20.49
C TYR A 318 -4.10 11.66 20.10
N GLY A 319 -2.95 12.16 20.55
CA GLY A 319 -1.66 11.53 20.29
C GLY A 319 -1.58 10.08 20.77
N GLN A 320 -2.08 9.80 22.00
CA GLN A 320 -2.16 8.45 22.56
C GLN A 320 -2.99 7.52 21.67
N SER A 321 -4.14 7.99 21.17
CA SER A 321 -4.99 7.20 20.28
C SER A 321 -4.34 6.92 18.95
N LYS A 322 -3.62 7.90 18.36
CA LYS A 322 -2.85 7.73 17.12
C LYS A 322 -1.68 6.74 17.31
N ALA A 323 -0.94 6.88 18.42
CA ALA A 323 0.15 5.97 18.76
C ALA A 323 -0.35 4.52 18.95
N ALA A 324 -1.53 4.32 19.55
CA ALA A 324 -2.15 2.99 19.67
C ALA A 324 -2.53 2.43 18.29
N GLY A 325 -3.01 3.27 17.37
CA GLY A 325 -3.26 2.90 15.98
C GLY A 325 -1.99 2.48 15.23
N ASP A 326 -0.90 3.27 15.37
CA ASP A 326 0.41 2.95 14.78
C ASP A 326 0.90 1.56 15.22
N LEU A 327 0.86 1.29 16.53
CA LEU A 327 1.27 -0.01 17.08
C LEU A 327 0.39 -1.17 16.59
N ALA A 328 -0.91 -0.95 16.45
CA ALA A 328 -1.82 -1.96 15.93
C ALA A 328 -1.53 -2.26 14.44
N VAL A 329 -1.31 -1.21 13.64
CA VAL A 329 -0.99 -1.33 12.20
C VAL A 329 0.38 -1.94 11.97
N ALA A 330 1.37 -1.66 12.82
CA ALA A 330 2.70 -2.28 12.76
C ALA A 330 2.65 -3.81 12.91
N GLY A 331 1.58 -4.37 13.48
CA GLY A 331 1.32 -5.81 13.50
C GLY A 331 0.88 -6.39 12.16
N CYS A 332 0.41 -5.57 11.22
CA CYS A 332 0.07 -5.99 9.87
C CYS A 332 1.35 -6.13 9.04
N PRO A 333 1.61 -7.29 8.43
CA PRO A 333 2.90 -7.53 7.75
C PRO A 333 3.16 -6.69 6.52
N ARG A 334 2.10 -6.30 5.80
CA ARG A 334 2.14 -5.44 4.61
C ARG A 334 1.55 -4.09 5.00
N HIS A 335 2.35 -3.21 5.58
CA HIS A 335 1.86 -1.92 6.04
C HIS A 335 2.80 -0.76 5.73
N TYR A 336 2.20 0.40 5.58
CA TYR A 336 2.84 1.70 5.65
C TYR A 336 2.12 2.53 6.71
N VAL A 337 2.82 2.96 7.76
CA VAL A 337 2.36 4.03 8.65
C VAL A 337 2.97 5.33 8.13
N VAL A 338 2.15 6.26 7.69
CA VAL A 338 2.59 7.56 7.15
C VAL A 338 2.28 8.62 8.19
N ARG A 339 3.31 9.09 8.91
CA ARG A 339 3.19 10.14 9.92
C ARG A 339 3.33 11.50 9.27
N SER A 340 2.44 12.42 9.61
CA SER A 340 2.44 13.77 9.08
C SER A 340 2.16 14.80 10.16
N SER A 341 2.41 16.07 9.86
CA SER A 341 2.07 17.20 10.71
C SER A 341 1.39 18.29 9.89
N TRP A 342 0.55 19.11 10.54
CA TRP A 342 0.02 20.37 10.03
C TRP A 342 -0.54 20.29 8.61
N VAL A 343 -1.49 19.37 8.41
CA VAL A 343 -2.03 19.02 7.09
C VAL A 343 -2.90 20.11 6.52
N ILE A 344 -2.63 20.52 5.29
CA ILE A 344 -3.33 21.54 4.51
C ILE A 344 -3.87 20.93 3.22
N GLY A 345 -5.17 21.11 2.98
CA GLY A 345 -5.83 20.63 1.76
C GLY A 345 -7.16 21.32 1.54
N ASP A 346 -8.03 20.66 0.76
CA ASP A 346 -9.37 21.17 0.55
C ASP A 346 -10.23 21.06 1.81
N GLY A 347 -10.98 22.11 2.12
CA GLY A 347 -11.82 22.22 3.30
C GLY A 347 -11.28 23.24 4.30
N HIS A 348 -11.79 23.21 5.53
CA HIS A 348 -11.36 24.11 6.58
C HIS A 348 -9.95 23.76 7.06
N ASN A 349 -9.02 24.73 7.05
CA ASN A 349 -7.66 24.57 7.53
C ASN A 349 -7.07 25.90 8.04
N PHE A 350 -5.88 25.84 8.62
CA PHE A 350 -5.22 27.00 9.21
C PHE A 350 -4.94 28.10 8.18
N VAL A 351 -4.46 27.77 6.99
CA VAL A 351 -4.12 28.73 5.94
C VAL A 351 -5.35 29.52 5.48
N LYS A 352 -6.46 28.82 5.22
CA LYS A 352 -7.75 29.49 4.86
C LYS A 352 -8.26 30.38 5.98
N THR A 353 -8.10 29.95 7.24
CA THR A 353 -8.49 30.75 8.41
C THR A 353 -7.64 32.02 8.50
N MET A 354 -6.32 31.89 8.35
CA MET A 354 -5.41 33.04 8.40
C MET A 354 -5.66 34.01 7.23
N ARG A 355 -5.90 33.50 6.02
CA ARG A 355 -6.32 34.33 4.89
C ARG A 355 -7.57 35.14 5.20
N ALA A 356 -8.62 34.49 5.67
CA ALA A 356 -9.89 35.20 6.01
C ALA A 356 -9.70 36.25 7.10
N LEU A 357 -8.80 35.98 8.07
CA LEU A 357 -8.46 36.97 9.10
C LEU A 357 -7.63 38.12 8.52
N SER A 358 -6.72 37.88 7.60
CA SER A 358 -5.98 38.91 6.87
C SER A 358 -6.88 39.82 6.06
N ASP A 359 -7.91 39.27 5.38
CA ASP A 359 -8.90 40.02 4.63
C ASP A 359 -9.71 40.97 5.57
N ARG A 360 -10.06 40.47 6.76
CA ARG A 360 -10.75 41.27 7.77
C ARG A 360 -9.90 42.40 8.35
N VAL A 361 -8.60 42.13 8.60
CA VAL A 361 -7.63 43.13 9.06
C VAL A 361 -7.42 44.23 8.00
N ALA A 362 -7.46 43.84 6.72
CA ALA A 362 -7.33 44.77 5.59
C ALA A 362 -8.60 45.61 5.33
N ASP A 363 -9.77 45.20 5.85
CA ASP A 363 -11.03 45.92 5.67
C ASP A 363 -11.14 47.07 6.68
N PRO A 364 -11.12 48.36 6.25
CA PRO A 364 -11.25 49.50 7.13
C PRO A 364 -12.59 49.56 7.91
N ALA A 365 -13.60 48.78 7.47
CA ALA A 365 -14.90 48.72 8.13
C ALA A 365 -14.95 47.65 9.23
N ASP A 366 -14.00 46.70 9.28
CA ASP A 366 -13.90 45.71 10.37
C ASP A 366 -13.12 46.28 11.55
N ALA A 367 -13.51 45.93 12.76
CA ALA A 367 -12.83 46.37 13.97
C ALA A 367 -11.59 45.57 14.32
N LEU A 368 -11.28 44.52 13.51
CA LEU A 368 -10.13 43.66 13.73
C LEU A 368 -8.85 44.32 13.16
N ASP A 369 -7.91 44.68 14.02
CA ASP A 369 -6.65 45.31 13.63
C ASP A 369 -5.44 44.35 13.76
N ARG A 370 -5.54 43.32 14.59
CA ARG A 370 -4.48 42.37 14.87
C ARG A 370 -5.04 40.98 15.19
N VAL A 371 -4.21 39.97 14.99
CA VAL A 371 -4.49 38.59 15.40
C VAL A 371 -3.34 38.04 16.25
N THR A 372 -3.66 37.26 17.28
CA THR A 372 -2.68 36.56 18.11
C THR A 372 -2.52 35.13 17.61
N VAL A 373 -1.29 34.67 17.40
CA VAL A 373 -0.98 33.32 16.92
C VAL A 373 0.17 32.75 17.76
N VAL A 374 0.10 31.44 18.02
CA VAL A 374 1.07 30.70 18.81
C VAL A 374 2.44 30.70 18.13
N ASP A 375 3.52 30.94 18.91
CA ASP A 375 4.89 31.08 18.43
C ASP A 375 5.85 30.01 19.01
N ASP A 376 5.42 29.23 19.98
CA ASP A 376 6.19 28.20 20.65
C ASP A 376 5.84 26.77 20.23
N GLN A 377 5.18 26.61 19.08
CA GLN A 377 4.99 25.34 18.40
C GLN A 377 5.64 25.44 17.02
N LEU A 378 6.60 24.54 16.75
CA LEU A 378 7.49 24.62 15.61
C LEU A 378 7.33 23.39 14.71
N GLY A 379 7.15 23.57 13.41
CA GLY A 379 6.93 22.49 12.46
C GLY A 379 6.98 22.92 11.01
N ARG A 380 6.36 22.13 10.15
CA ARG A 380 6.24 22.37 8.72
C ARG A 380 4.81 22.05 8.27
N LEU A 381 4.30 22.76 7.28
CA LEU A 381 3.03 22.42 6.65
C LEU A 381 3.19 21.17 5.79
N THR A 382 2.13 20.39 5.66
CA THR A 382 2.06 19.26 4.75
C THR A 382 0.84 19.42 3.84
N PHE A 383 1.07 19.58 2.55
CA PHE A 383 -0.04 19.67 1.61
C PHE A 383 -0.54 18.27 1.26
N THR A 384 -1.87 18.10 1.26
CA THR A 384 -2.49 16.78 1.06
C THR A 384 -2.22 16.18 -0.31
N ARG A 385 -2.00 17.00 -1.34
CA ARG A 385 -1.63 16.54 -2.68
C ARG A 385 -0.29 15.83 -2.66
N ASP A 386 0.71 16.41 -1.99
CA ASP A 386 2.07 15.87 -1.92
C ASP A 386 2.10 14.60 -1.06
N MET A 387 1.37 14.63 0.06
CA MET A 387 1.21 13.45 0.91
C MET A 387 0.53 12.29 0.17
N ALA A 388 -0.51 12.58 -0.62
CA ALA A 388 -1.17 11.57 -1.46
C ALA A 388 -0.21 11.04 -2.55
N ALA A 389 0.60 11.91 -3.16
CA ALA A 389 1.62 11.52 -4.12
C ALA A 389 2.70 10.63 -3.49
N ALA A 390 3.15 10.95 -2.28
CA ALA A 390 4.09 10.12 -1.51
C ALA A 390 3.52 8.74 -1.19
N ILE A 391 2.25 8.67 -0.75
CA ILE A 391 1.55 7.40 -0.48
C ILE A 391 1.48 6.54 -1.75
N LEU A 392 1.06 7.12 -2.88
CA LEU A 392 0.99 6.39 -4.14
C LEU A 392 2.38 5.96 -4.62
N HIS A 393 3.42 6.80 -4.43
CA HIS A 393 4.79 6.43 -4.74
C HIS A 393 5.28 5.23 -3.93
N LEU A 394 5.05 5.20 -2.61
CA LEU A 394 5.42 4.06 -1.76
C LEU A 394 4.77 2.75 -2.23
N LEU A 395 3.52 2.82 -2.68
CA LEU A 395 2.78 1.69 -3.24
C LEU A 395 3.33 1.27 -4.61
N ASP A 396 3.52 2.22 -5.53
CA ASP A 396 3.96 1.97 -6.91
C ASP A 396 5.39 1.43 -6.96
N SER A 397 6.31 2.00 -6.14
CA SER A 397 7.70 1.57 -6.03
C SER A 397 7.88 0.29 -5.20
N ARG A 398 6.82 -0.18 -4.52
CA ARG A 398 6.90 -1.27 -3.55
C ARG A 398 8.00 -1.04 -2.52
N ALA A 399 8.06 0.18 -1.99
CA ALA A 399 9.03 0.54 -0.96
C ALA A 399 9.01 -0.45 0.22
N PRO A 400 10.10 -0.63 0.96
CA PRO A 400 10.10 -1.49 2.15
C PRO A 400 8.96 -1.12 3.12
N TYR A 401 8.20 -2.12 3.58
CA TYR A 401 7.12 -1.90 4.55
C TYR A 401 7.64 -1.29 5.85
N GLY A 402 6.82 -0.50 6.51
CA GLY A 402 7.13 0.13 7.79
C GLY A 402 6.59 1.55 7.92
N THR A 403 7.11 2.29 8.89
CA THR A 403 6.73 3.69 9.13
C THR A 403 7.56 4.64 8.27
N TYR A 404 6.93 5.69 7.76
CA TYR A 404 7.53 6.79 7.00
C TYR A 404 7.02 8.12 7.51
N ASP A 405 7.93 9.02 7.78
CA ASP A 405 7.62 10.40 8.10
C ASP A 405 7.44 11.19 6.79
N CYS A 406 6.37 12.01 6.73
CA CYS A 406 5.91 12.65 5.49
C CYS A 406 5.32 14.03 5.79
N THR A 407 6.17 15.06 5.77
CA THR A 407 5.79 16.47 5.88
C THR A 407 6.40 17.26 4.73
N GLY A 408 5.98 18.51 4.52
CA GLY A 408 6.72 19.39 3.61
C GLY A 408 8.20 19.49 4.02
N SER A 409 9.09 19.63 3.05
CA SER A 409 10.50 19.96 3.29
C SER A 409 10.68 21.45 3.61
N GLY A 410 11.91 21.93 3.76
CA GLY A 410 12.23 23.32 3.99
C GLY A 410 12.37 23.70 5.47
N ALA A 411 12.29 25.00 5.76
CA ALA A 411 12.59 25.54 7.07
C ALA A 411 11.49 25.22 8.11
N VAL A 412 11.90 24.84 9.33
CA VAL A 412 11.00 24.74 10.48
C VAL A 412 10.57 26.13 10.92
N ARG A 413 9.26 26.36 11.11
CA ARG A 413 8.66 27.64 11.48
C ARG A 413 7.58 27.47 12.53
N SER A 414 7.29 28.57 13.26
CA SER A 414 6.15 28.61 14.16
C SER A 414 4.82 28.85 13.42
N TRP A 415 3.70 28.59 14.10
CA TRP A 415 2.38 28.95 13.57
C TRP A 415 2.27 30.47 13.33
N ALA A 416 2.92 31.30 14.19
CA ALA A 416 2.95 32.76 14.00
C ALA A 416 3.74 33.15 12.73
N ASP A 417 4.87 32.50 12.45
CA ASP A 417 5.63 32.74 11.21
C ASP A 417 4.83 32.35 9.96
N ILE A 418 4.14 31.21 10.00
CA ILE A 418 3.29 30.76 8.90
C ILE A 418 2.12 31.74 8.70
N ALA A 419 1.48 32.19 9.80
CA ALA A 419 0.44 33.19 9.72
C ALA A 419 0.91 34.50 9.09
N ARG A 420 2.11 34.98 9.45
CA ARG A 420 2.72 36.15 8.81
C ARG A 420 2.90 35.95 7.31
N ALA A 421 3.45 34.81 6.90
CA ALA A 421 3.60 34.49 5.50
C ALA A 421 2.27 34.52 4.74
N VAL A 422 1.21 33.95 5.32
CA VAL A 422 -0.15 33.98 4.73
C VAL A 422 -0.67 35.41 4.60
N PHE A 423 -0.51 36.24 5.66
CA PHE A 423 -0.95 37.64 5.67
C PHE A 423 -0.17 38.47 4.65
N ASP A 424 1.14 38.26 4.52
CA ASP A 424 1.98 38.98 3.57
C ASP A 424 1.60 38.65 2.11
N VAL A 425 1.36 37.38 1.81
CA VAL A 425 0.94 36.96 0.45
C VAL A 425 -0.49 37.45 0.15
N ALA A 426 -1.39 37.41 1.13
CA ALA A 426 -2.79 37.77 0.91
C ALA A 426 -2.98 39.28 0.76
N ASN A 427 -2.46 40.11 1.66
CA ASN A 427 -2.76 41.56 1.76
C ASN A 427 -1.56 42.42 2.12
N GLY A 428 -0.32 41.87 2.24
CA GLY A 428 0.88 42.61 2.62
C GLY A 428 0.85 43.15 4.06
N ASN A 429 0.14 42.49 4.98
CA ASN A 429 -0.14 42.98 6.35
C ASN A 429 0.35 42.02 7.45
N GLY A 430 1.46 41.29 7.23
CA GLY A 430 2.02 40.29 8.15
C GLY A 430 2.38 40.86 9.54
N GLU A 431 2.66 42.18 9.65
CA GLU A 431 2.89 42.84 10.92
C GLU A 431 1.67 42.88 11.85
N ALA A 432 0.47 42.61 11.34
CA ALA A 432 -0.73 42.47 12.13
C ALA A 432 -0.80 41.18 12.94
N VAL A 433 0.10 40.20 12.66
CA VAL A 433 0.22 38.95 13.43
C VAL A 433 1.08 39.18 14.67
N THR A 434 0.48 39.05 15.84
CA THR A 434 1.16 39.15 17.14
C THR A 434 1.50 37.74 17.64
N PRO A 435 2.80 37.41 17.81
CA PRO A 435 3.20 36.12 18.35
C PRO A 435 2.92 36.06 19.85
N VAL A 436 2.43 34.93 20.34
CA VAL A 436 2.19 34.65 21.75
C VAL A 436 2.57 33.22 22.10
N SER A 437 2.89 32.96 23.36
CA SER A 437 3.08 31.58 23.82
C SER A 437 1.78 30.78 23.82
N THR A 438 1.87 29.46 23.75
CA THR A 438 0.70 28.54 23.93
C THR A 438 -0.02 28.85 25.25
N ALA A 439 0.73 29.10 26.32
CA ALA A 439 0.15 29.42 27.63
C ALA A 439 -0.67 30.74 27.59
N GLU A 440 -0.15 31.78 26.97
CA GLU A 440 -0.87 33.07 26.80
C GLU A 440 -2.07 32.93 25.89
N TYR A 441 -1.95 32.19 24.78
CA TYR A 441 -3.05 32.00 23.83
C TYR A 441 -4.26 31.34 24.49
N TYR A 442 -4.04 30.37 25.36
CA TYR A 442 -5.10 29.65 26.05
C TYR A 442 -5.43 30.16 27.45
N ALA A 443 -4.76 31.23 27.93
CA ALA A 443 -4.97 31.78 29.28
C ALA A 443 -6.45 32.12 29.62
N ASN A 444 -7.23 32.49 28.62
CA ASN A 444 -8.66 32.82 28.74
C ASN A 444 -9.57 31.75 28.10
N GLY A 445 -9.03 30.59 27.71
CA GLY A 445 -9.75 29.50 27.06
C GLY A 445 -10.82 28.89 27.99
N LYS A 446 -11.99 28.60 27.47
CA LYS A 446 -13.06 27.88 28.16
C LYS A 446 -13.12 26.47 27.59
N GLY A 447 -12.69 25.47 28.36
CA GLY A 447 -12.76 24.03 27.97
C GLY A 447 -11.43 23.32 28.13
N PRO A 448 -11.40 22.03 27.87
CA PRO A 448 -10.16 21.27 27.90
C PRO A 448 -9.25 21.72 26.75
N ILE A 449 -7.97 21.83 27.05
CA ILE A 449 -6.91 22.16 26.10
C ILE A 449 -5.94 20.98 26.10
N ALA A 450 -5.77 20.37 24.93
CA ALA A 450 -4.85 19.27 24.77
C ALA A 450 -3.39 19.79 24.82
N PRO A 451 -2.48 19.11 25.53
CA PRO A 451 -1.06 19.41 25.41
C PRO A 451 -0.58 19.11 23.98
N ARG A 452 0.28 19.99 23.46
CA ARG A 452 0.82 19.94 22.10
C ARG A 452 2.34 19.81 22.11
N PRO A 453 2.95 19.11 21.16
CA PRO A 453 4.39 19.09 20.98
C PRO A 453 4.94 20.50 20.75
N HIS A 454 6.12 20.79 21.32
CA HIS A 454 6.87 22.01 21.00
C HIS A 454 7.46 21.92 19.60
N PHE A 455 8.09 20.77 19.28
CA PHE A 455 8.59 20.46 17.95
C PHE A 455 7.71 19.41 17.27
N SER A 456 7.27 19.70 16.05
CA SER A 456 6.48 18.83 15.16
C SER A 456 7.20 18.54 13.84
N ALA A 457 8.50 18.86 13.75
CA ALA A 457 9.28 18.60 12.55
C ALA A 457 9.70 17.12 12.50
N LEU A 458 9.51 16.50 11.32
CA LEU A 458 9.80 15.09 11.07
C LEU A 458 10.96 14.94 10.09
N ASP A 459 11.81 13.92 10.26
CA ASP A 459 12.92 13.58 9.38
C ASP A 459 12.38 12.91 8.10
N LEU A 460 12.84 13.38 6.94
CA LEU A 460 12.38 12.89 5.63
C LEU A 460 13.34 11.90 4.97
N SER A 461 14.50 11.65 5.59
CA SER A 461 15.60 10.87 4.99
C SER A 461 15.18 9.47 4.54
N LYS A 462 14.25 8.83 5.26
CA LYS A 462 13.74 7.50 4.90
C LYS A 462 12.85 7.55 3.68
N LEU A 463 11.96 8.53 3.58
CA LEU A 463 11.10 8.74 2.41
C LEU A 463 11.94 9.10 1.18
N GLU A 464 12.96 9.95 1.35
CA GLU A 464 13.92 10.28 0.29
C GLU A 464 14.72 9.06 -0.17
N SER A 465 15.14 8.21 0.76
CA SER A 465 15.81 6.93 0.45
C SER A 465 14.90 5.96 -0.30
N ALA A 466 13.58 6.08 -0.16
CA ALA A 466 12.59 5.36 -0.95
C ALA A 466 12.32 6.01 -2.32
N GLY A 467 13.00 7.10 -2.65
CA GLY A 467 12.96 7.77 -3.96
C GLY A 467 11.89 8.87 -4.09
N PHE A 468 11.33 9.36 -2.98
CA PHE A 468 10.37 10.46 -3.01
C PHE A 468 10.88 11.65 -2.19
N HIS A 469 10.93 12.83 -2.82
CA HIS A 469 11.31 14.09 -2.18
C HIS A 469 10.08 14.96 -2.01
N MET A 470 9.78 15.31 -0.76
CA MET A 470 8.68 16.22 -0.44
C MET A 470 9.05 17.66 -0.89
N PRO A 471 8.11 18.38 -1.52
CA PRO A 471 8.32 19.79 -1.88
C PRO A 471 8.57 20.68 -0.67
N ASP A 472 9.19 21.86 -0.89
CA ASP A 472 9.31 22.88 0.13
C ASP A 472 7.94 23.46 0.47
N TRP A 473 7.54 23.41 1.75
CA TRP A 473 6.22 23.85 2.17
C TRP A 473 5.96 25.34 1.92
N GLN A 474 6.99 26.17 1.84
CA GLN A 474 6.83 27.60 1.58
C GLN A 474 6.46 27.86 0.12
N GLU A 475 7.11 27.15 -0.80
CA GLU A 475 6.77 27.19 -2.23
C GLU A 475 5.34 26.68 -2.47
N GLU A 476 4.97 25.57 -1.83
CA GLU A 476 3.61 25.02 -1.92
C GLU A 476 2.56 25.96 -1.29
N LEU A 477 2.91 26.68 -0.20
CA LEU A 477 2.02 27.68 0.41
C LEU A 477 1.72 28.82 -0.56
N GLU A 478 2.74 29.33 -1.27
CA GLU A 478 2.57 30.40 -2.26
C GLU A 478 1.67 29.94 -3.41
N GLU A 479 1.86 28.71 -3.91
CA GLU A 479 1.02 28.13 -4.97
C GLU A 479 -0.43 27.94 -4.49
N TYR A 480 -0.60 27.39 -3.28
CA TYR A 480 -1.93 27.17 -2.68
C TYR A 480 -2.69 28.48 -2.48
N LEU A 481 -2.04 29.51 -1.98
CA LEU A 481 -2.63 30.84 -1.80
C LEU A 481 -2.94 31.50 -3.16
N GLY A 482 -2.06 31.34 -4.15
CA GLY A 482 -2.28 31.85 -5.52
C GLY A 482 -3.56 31.25 -6.14
N LYS A 483 -3.82 29.98 -5.95
CA LYS A 483 -5.09 29.32 -6.35
C LYS A 483 -6.28 29.90 -5.62
N LEU A 484 -6.20 30.03 -4.29
CA LEU A 484 -7.28 30.58 -3.46
C LEU A 484 -7.61 32.06 -3.77
N LEU A 485 -6.65 32.82 -4.26
CA LEU A 485 -6.86 34.24 -4.63
C LEU A 485 -7.45 34.39 -6.04
N SER A 486 -7.38 33.33 -6.87
CA SER A 486 -7.95 33.32 -8.22
C SER A 486 -9.39 32.82 -8.28
N GLU A 487 -9.89 32.20 -7.22
CA GLU A 487 -11.28 31.74 -7.04
C GLU A 487 -12.17 32.89 -6.52
#